data_76723c91993fd58b96bd09fb735fc853
#
_entry.id   76723c91993fd58b96bd09fb735fc853
#
_cell.length_a   1.000
_cell.length_b   1.000
_cell.length_c   1.000
_cell.angle_alpha   90.00
_cell.angle_beta   90.00
_cell.angle_gamma   90.00
#
_symmetry.space_group_name_H-M   'P 1'
#
loop_
_entity.id
_entity.type
_entity.pdbx_description
1 polymer ?
#
loop_
_entity_poly.entity_id
_entity_poly.type
_entity_poly.pdbx_seq_one_letter_code
_entity_poly.pdbx_strand_id
1 'polypeptide(L)'
;MKSELIENRIIVWDIEHSKELFGNGYFGKPIGIPKPKVDEINVPLVLDLIEGCYLQEISKIKIYKNKKRVSEKEMIEICKKEYHNFDKKYLVYKDFRKKGYIVNPGIKFGSDFAVYQKGPGIDHAPYLVQVYNGNDPISSTDVVLAGRLASSVKKQFILAIPKGKTHIEYLALDWWKPN
;
A
#
# COMPACT_ATOMS: atom_id res chain seq x y z
N MET A 1 -19.02 5.56 -3.01
CA MET A 1 -18.83 4.73 -4.22
C MET A 1 -19.14 3.27 -3.88
N LYS A 2 -19.68 2.48 -4.84
CA LYS A 2 -19.94 1.04 -4.67
C LYS A 2 -18.78 0.24 -5.26
N SER A 3 -18.34 -0.81 -4.55
CA SER A 3 -17.30 -1.72 -4.99
C SER A 3 -17.63 -3.17 -4.60
N GLU A 4 -17.00 -4.13 -5.22
CA GLU A 4 -17.29 -5.55 -5.05
C GLU A 4 -16.02 -6.30 -4.63
N LEU A 5 -16.14 -7.09 -3.55
CA LEU A 5 -15.09 -8.01 -3.12
C LEU A 5 -15.24 -9.33 -3.87
N ILE A 6 -14.25 -9.64 -4.68
CA ILE A 6 -14.12 -10.88 -5.44
C ILE A 6 -12.82 -11.53 -5.00
N GLU A 7 -12.92 -12.72 -4.39
CA GLU A 7 -11.77 -13.40 -3.78
C GLU A 7 -11.03 -12.49 -2.81
N ASN A 8 -9.79 -12.11 -3.13
CA ASN A 8 -8.93 -11.23 -2.35
C ASN A 8 -8.64 -9.87 -3.04
N ARG A 9 -9.56 -9.42 -3.90
CA ARG A 9 -9.47 -8.13 -4.61
C ARG A 9 -10.78 -7.37 -4.50
N ILE A 10 -10.70 -6.06 -4.54
CA ILE A 10 -11.86 -5.18 -4.52
C ILE A 10 -11.95 -4.49 -5.86
N ILE A 11 -13.05 -4.69 -6.57
CA ILE A 11 -13.27 -4.13 -7.90
C ILE A 11 -14.20 -2.93 -7.81
N VAL A 12 -13.79 -1.83 -8.41
CA VAL A 12 -14.62 -0.64 -8.66
C VAL A 12 -15.00 -0.69 -10.14
N TRP A 13 -16.23 -1.12 -10.40
CA TRP A 13 -16.72 -1.31 -11.78
C TRP A 13 -17.03 0.01 -12.49
N ASP A 14 -17.49 0.99 -11.74
CA ASP A 14 -17.85 2.30 -12.26
C ASP A 14 -16.60 3.07 -12.70
N ILE A 15 -16.60 3.54 -13.94
CA ILE A 15 -15.44 4.18 -14.58
C ILE A 15 -15.16 5.56 -13.98
N GLU A 16 -16.19 6.33 -13.68
CA GLU A 16 -16.01 7.67 -13.10
C GLU A 16 -15.47 7.58 -11.66
N HIS A 17 -15.96 6.61 -10.89
CA HIS A 17 -15.39 6.32 -9.57
C HIS A 17 -13.95 5.80 -9.68
N SER A 18 -13.64 5.03 -10.72
CA SER A 18 -12.27 4.55 -10.97
C SER A 18 -11.31 5.68 -11.29
N LYS A 19 -11.73 6.63 -12.15
CA LYS A 19 -10.99 7.87 -12.44
C LYS A 19 -10.75 8.70 -11.18
N GLU A 20 -11.81 8.90 -10.38
CA GLU A 20 -11.73 9.69 -9.15
C GLU A 20 -10.74 9.08 -8.13
N LEU A 21 -10.85 7.79 -7.86
CA LEU A 21 -9.96 7.12 -6.90
C LEU A 21 -8.51 7.09 -7.37
N PHE A 22 -8.29 6.82 -8.65
CA PHE A 22 -6.94 6.83 -9.20
C PHE A 22 -6.37 8.24 -9.29
N GLY A 23 -7.15 9.21 -9.77
CA GLY A 23 -6.71 10.60 -9.94
C GLY A 23 -6.43 11.33 -8.62
N ASN A 24 -7.21 11.07 -7.57
CA ASN A 24 -7.09 11.76 -6.29
C ASN A 24 -6.15 11.07 -5.28
N GLY A 25 -5.54 9.95 -5.62
CA GLY A 25 -4.68 9.27 -4.65
C GLY A 25 -3.98 8.02 -5.16
N TYR A 26 -4.04 7.78 -6.46
CA TYR A 26 -3.44 6.61 -7.10
C TYR A 26 -3.81 5.28 -6.42
N PHE A 27 -5.07 5.19 -5.96
CA PHE A 27 -5.59 3.95 -5.40
C PHE A 27 -5.82 2.93 -6.50
N GLY A 28 -5.41 1.70 -6.26
CA GLY A 28 -5.64 0.56 -7.13
C GLY A 28 -4.84 0.57 -8.43
N LYS A 29 -5.25 -0.34 -9.31
CA LYS A 29 -4.67 -0.51 -10.65
C LYS A 29 -5.78 -0.64 -11.66
N PRO A 30 -5.80 0.17 -12.73
CA PRO A 30 -6.72 -0.01 -13.85
C PRO A 30 -6.49 -1.36 -14.55
N ILE A 31 -7.57 -2.07 -14.85
CA ILE A 31 -7.49 -3.40 -15.46
C ILE A 31 -6.86 -3.30 -16.85
N GLY A 32 -5.82 -4.11 -17.09
CA GLY A 32 -5.18 -4.21 -18.41
C GLY A 32 -4.27 -3.04 -18.79
N ILE A 33 -4.10 -2.01 -17.93
CA ILE A 33 -3.25 -0.86 -18.22
C ILE A 33 -1.98 -0.92 -17.35
N PRO A 34 -0.80 -1.27 -17.90
CA PRO A 34 0.41 -1.47 -17.10
C PRO A 34 1.06 -0.17 -16.59
N LYS A 35 0.87 0.94 -17.30
CA LYS A 35 1.39 2.28 -16.95
C LYS A 35 0.30 3.33 -17.14
N PRO A 36 -0.71 3.34 -16.25
CA PRO A 36 -1.87 4.20 -16.42
C PRO A 36 -1.50 5.67 -16.19
N LYS A 37 -2.06 6.55 -17.04
CA LYS A 37 -2.15 7.98 -16.77
C LYS A 37 -3.57 8.30 -16.33
N VAL A 38 -3.72 9.34 -15.52
CA VAL A 38 -5.00 9.69 -14.88
C VAL A 38 -6.10 9.96 -15.91
N ASP A 39 -5.78 10.66 -16.98
CA ASP A 39 -6.67 11.03 -18.07
C ASP A 39 -7.04 9.88 -19.03
N GLU A 40 -6.27 8.78 -18.98
CA GLU A 40 -6.48 7.59 -19.81
C GLU A 40 -7.34 6.51 -19.14
N ILE A 41 -7.81 6.72 -17.90
CA ILE A 41 -8.60 5.73 -17.17
C ILE A 41 -10.01 5.60 -17.76
N ASN A 42 -10.26 4.48 -18.40
CA ASN A 42 -11.57 4.14 -19.00
C ASN A 42 -11.99 2.69 -18.74
N VAL A 43 -11.40 2.09 -17.71
CA VAL A 43 -11.61 0.69 -17.30
C VAL A 43 -11.84 0.61 -15.80
N PRO A 44 -12.44 -0.50 -15.30
CA PRO A 44 -12.59 -0.73 -13.88
C PRO A 44 -11.25 -0.73 -13.14
N LEU A 45 -11.30 -0.43 -11.85
CA LEU A 45 -10.14 -0.34 -10.97
C LEU A 45 -10.11 -1.54 -10.02
N VAL A 46 -8.96 -2.17 -9.89
CA VAL A 46 -8.70 -3.23 -8.92
C VAL A 46 -7.94 -2.64 -7.75
N LEU A 47 -8.55 -2.64 -6.57
CA LEU A 47 -7.94 -2.25 -5.32
C LEU A 47 -7.34 -3.47 -4.62
N ASP A 48 -6.24 -3.25 -3.95
CA ASP A 48 -5.73 -4.18 -2.95
C ASP A 48 -6.63 -4.17 -1.71
N LEU A 49 -6.64 -5.26 -0.91
CA LEU A 49 -7.49 -5.33 0.28
C LEU A 49 -7.17 -4.23 1.30
N ILE A 50 -5.90 -3.90 1.48
CA ILE A 50 -5.49 -2.84 2.41
C ILE A 50 -5.96 -1.45 1.95
N GLU A 51 -5.95 -1.20 0.64
CA GLU A 51 -6.49 0.02 0.04
C GLU A 51 -8.00 0.11 0.26
N GLY A 52 -8.71 -1.00 0.00
CA GLY A 52 -10.15 -1.07 0.20
C GLY A 52 -10.56 -0.91 1.66
N CYS A 53 -9.83 -1.52 2.59
CA CYS A 53 -10.05 -1.34 4.03
C CYS A 53 -9.91 0.13 4.43
N TYR A 54 -8.86 0.81 3.95
CA TYR A 54 -8.64 2.23 4.20
C TYR A 54 -9.73 3.12 3.59
N LEU A 55 -10.08 2.90 2.32
CA LEU A 55 -11.11 3.68 1.64
C LEU A 55 -12.50 3.47 2.27
N GLN A 56 -12.78 2.30 2.82
CA GLN A 56 -13.99 2.03 3.58
C GLN A 56 -13.98 2.76 4.94
N GLU A 57 -12.87 2.72 5.69
CA GLU A 57 -12.70 3.44 6.97
C GLU A 57 -12.93 4.95 6.81
N ILE A 58 -12.41 5.55 5.73
CA ILE A 58 -12.64 6.98 5.44
C ILE A 58 -13.95 7.25 4.67
N SER A 59 -14.84 6.27 4.60
CA SER A 59 -16.19 6.36 3.99
C SER A 59 -16.21 6.74 2.50
N LYS A 60 -15.12 6.50 1.77
CA LYS A 60 -15.05 6.74 0.32
C LYS A 60 -15.73 5.66 -0.49
N ILE A 61 -15.67 4.39 -0.05
CA ILE A 61 -16.29 3.26 -0.73
C ILE A 61 -17.19 2.45 0.20
N LYS A 62 -18.13 1.72 -0.39
CA LYS A 62 -18.94 0.69 0.26
C LYS A 62 -18.66 -0.64 -0.43
N ILE A 63 -18.15 -1.62 0.30
CA ILE A 63 -17.73 -2.91 -0.22
C ILE A 63 -18.91 -3.90 -0.10
N TYR A 64 -19.14 -4.66 -1.16
CA TYR A 64 -20.16 -5.72 -1.22
C TYR A 64 -19.50 -7.05 -1.59
N LYS A 65 -19.99 -8.14 -1.01
CA LYS A 65 -19.65 -9.51 -1.37
C LYS A 65 -20.95 -10.29 -1.59
N ASN A 66 -21.13 -10.88 -2.77
CA ASN A 66 -22.38 -11.62 -3.10
C ASN A 66 -23.65 -10.79 -2.79
N LYS A 67 -23.67 -9.52 -3.22
CA LYS A 67 -24.75 -8.52 -3.02
C LYS A 67 -24.98 -8.11 -1.55
N LYS A 68 -24.27 -8.67 -0.57
CA LYS A 68 -24.34 -8.25 0.84
C LYS A 68 -23.25 -7.25 1.13
N ARG A 69 -23.59 -6.20 1.91
CA ARG A 69 -22.61 -5.20 2.35
C ARG A 69 -21.66 -5.83 3.35
N VAL A 70 -20.36 -5.64 3.12
CA VAL A 70 -19.28 -6.03 4.05
C VAL A 70 -19.09 -4.89 5.04
N SER A 71 -19.17 -5.18 6.32
CA SER A 71 -18.88 -4.20 7.38
C SER A 71 -17.36 -3.97 7.51
N GLU A 72 -16.96 -2.86 8.14
CA GLU A 72 -15.54 -2.58 8.43
C GLU A 72 -14.89 -3.70 9.25
N LYS A 73 -15.63 -4.24 10.21
CA LYS A 73 -15.16 -5.33 11.07
C LYS A 73 -14.90 -6.62 10.27
N GLU A 74 -15.82 -6.98 9.38
CA GLU A 74 -15.65 -8.12 8.47
C GLU A 74 -14.50 -7.91 7.51
N MET A 75 -14.32 -6.67 7.00
CA MET A 75 -13.21 -6.36 6.10
C MET A 75 -11.85 -6.49 6.79
N ILE A 76 -11.73 -6.03 8.03
CA ILE A 76 -10.52 -6.21 8.85
C ILE A 76 -10.20 -7.70 9.04
N GLU A 77 -11.20 -8.53 9.35
CA GLU A 77 -11.00 -9.98 9.51
C GLU A 77 -10.59 -10.68 8.21
N ILE A 78 -11.10 -10.23 7.07
CA ILE A 78 -10.66 -10.69 5.76
C ILE A 78 -9.19 -10.32 5.53
N CYS A 79 -8.82 -9.08 5.77
CA CYS A 79 -7.45 -8.61 5.62
C CYS A 79 -6.47 -9.38 6.53
N LYS A 80 -6.85 -9.68 7.77
CA LYS A 80 -6.01 -10.45 8.71
C LYS A 80 -5.72 -11.88 8.24
N LYS A 81 -6.62 -12.47 7.48
CA LYS A 81 -6.39 -13.80 6.88
C LYS A 81 -5.40 -13.78 5.73
N GLU A 82 -5.40 -12.69 4.96
CA GLU A 82 -4.57 -12.55 3.75
C GLU A 82 -3.19 -11.92 4.04
N TYR A 83 -3.08 -11.07 5.06
CA TYR A 83 -1.84 -10.38 5.39
C TYR A 83 -1.26 -10.86 6.71
N HIS A 84 -0.05 -11.37 6.67
CA HIS A 84 0.73 -11.53 7.89
C HIS A 84 0.97 -10.17 8.56
N ASN A 85 0.72 -10.07 9.88
CA ASN A 85 0.85 -8.84 10.65
C ASN A 85 0.02 -7.65 10.12
N PHE A 86 -1.22 -7.92 9.65
CA PHE A 86 -2.09 -6.92 9.04
C PHE A 86 -2.21 -5.64 9.87
N ASP A 87 -2.50 -5.75 11.17
CA ASP A 87 -2.74 -4.57 12.04
C ASP A 87 -1.57 -3.58 12.01
N LYS A 88 -0.33 -4.09 11.97
CA LYS A 88 0.89 -3.27 11.90
C LYS A 88 1.10 -2.67 10.52
N LYS A 89 0.92 -3.46 9.47
CA LYS A 89 1.01 -2.99 8.08
C LYS A 89 -0.06 -1.93 7.82
N TYR A 90 -1.25 -2.14 8.32
CA TYR A 90 -2.35 -1.19 8.17
C TYR A 90 -2.11 0.12 8.93
N LEU A 91 -1.51 0.05 10.12
CA LEU A 91 -1.11 1.24 10.86
C LEU A 91 -0.09 2.07 10.08
N VAL A 92 0.95 1.43 9.53
CA VAL A 92 1.98 2.08 8.70
C VAL A 92 1.38 2.64 7.41
N TYR A 93 0.52 1.86 6.73
CA TYR A 93 -0.19 2.31 5.54
C TYR A 93 -0.98 3.61 5.81
N LYS A 94 -1.78 3.63 6.88
CA LYS A 94 -2.57 4.81 7.27
C LYS A 94 -1.69 6.02 7.61
N ASP A 95 -0.58 5.81 8.28
CA ASP A 95 0.33 6.90 8.66
C ASP A 95 0.91 7.60 7.42
N PHE A 96 1.41 6.83 6.44
CA PHE A 96 1.87 7.41 5.19
C PHE A 96 0.76 8.10 4.40
N ARG A 97 -0.42 7.49 4.30
CA ARG A 97 -1.57 8.10 3.61
C ARG A 97 -2.01 9.42 4.27
N LYS A 98 -2.05 9.48 5.60
CA LYS A 98 -2.37 10.71 6.36
C LYS A 98 -1.33 11.82 6.16
N LYS A 99 -0.08 11.47 5.93
CA LYS A 99 1.02 12.40 5.61
C LYS A 99 1.03 12.83 4.14
N GLY A 100 0.06 12.38 3.33
CA GLY A 100 -0.07 12.76 1.93
C GLY A 100 0.74 11.91 0.95
N TYR A 101 1.41 10.87 1.41
CA TYR A 101 2.13 9.97 0.51
C TYR A 101 1.19 9.01 -0.23
N ILE A 102 1.62 8.60 -1.40
CA ILE A 102 0.97 7.54 -2.19
C ILE A 102 1.68 6.23 -1.85
N VAL A 103 0.88 5.24 -1.44
CA VAL A 103 1.38 3.95 -0.95
C VAL A 103 0.82 2.84 -1.81
N ASN A 104 1.71 2.11 -2.47
CA ASN A 104 1.38 0.94 -3.28
C ASN A 104 2.03 -0.32 -2.70
N PRO A 105 1.52 -1.52 -3.02
CA PRO A 105 2.18 -2.76 -2.64
C PRO A 105 3.63 -2.82 -3.16
N GLY A 106 4.56 -3.15 -2.27
CA GLY A 106 6.00 -3.20 -2.55
C GLY A 106 6.51 -4.55 -3.06
N ILE A 107 5.64 -5.51 -3.34
CA ILE A 107 5.95 -6.91 -3.69
C ILE A 107 7.01 -6.99 -4.82
N LYS A 108 6.91 -6.14 -5.82
CA LYS A 108 7.88 -6.08 -6.94
C LYS A 108 9.32 -5.81 -6.47
N PHE A 109 9.48 -5.20 -5.32
CA PHE A 109 10.76 -4.82 -4.72
C PHE A 109 11.13 -5.69 -3.52
N GLY A 110 10.32 -6.70 -3.16
CA GLY A 110 10.52 -7.52 -1.97
C GLY A 110 10.30 -6.76 -0.66
N SER A 111 9.51 -5.69 -0.68
CA SER A 111 9.11 -4.90 0.49
C SER A 111 7.59 -4.91 0.68
N ASP A 112 7.11 -4.48 1.84
CA ASP A 112 5.68 -4.36 2.08
C ASP A 112 5.06 -3.26 1.24
N PHE A 113 5.70 -2.08 1.19
CA PHE A 113 5.19 -0.92 0.47
C PHE A 113 6.27 -0.23 -0.38
N ALA A 114 5.80 0.30 -1.53
CA ALA A 114 6.50 1.29 -2.32
C ALA A 114 5.79 2.63 -2.14
N VAL A 115 6.50 3.63 -1.63
CA VAL A 115 5.93 4.92 -1.22
C VAL A 115 6.44 6.03 -2.13
N TYR A 116 5.51 6.86 -2.62
CA TYR A 116 5.76 7.94 -3.56
C TYR A 116 5.36 9.29 -2.94
N GLN A 117 6.04 10.34 -3.37
CA GLN A 117 5.66 11.72 -3.00
C GLN A 117 4.61 12.28 -3.96
N LYS A 118 4.76 12.05 -5.27
CA LYS A 118 3.87 12.60 -6.30
C LYS A 118 3.01 11.54 -6.99
N GLY A 119 3.51 10.31 -7.12
CA GLY A 119 2.76 9.18 -7.65
C GLY A 119 3.44 8.39 -8.75
N PRO A 120 2.95 7.15 -8.98
CA PRO A 120 3.48 6.30 -10.03
C PRO A 120 3.31 6.95 -11.41
N GLY A 121 4.40 6.97 -12.19
CA GLY A 121 4.44 7.61 -13.51
C GLY A 121 4.88 9.08 -13.48
N ILE A 122 4.81 9.76 -12.34
CA ILE A 122 5.31 11.13 -12.14
C ILE A 122 6.68 11.09 -11.49
N ASP A 123 6.83 10.31 -10.42
CA ASP A 123 8.10 10.07 -9.77
C ASP A 123 8.38 8.56 -9.63
N HIS A 124 9.64 8.23 -9.41
CA HIS A 124 10.00 6.89 -8.97
C HIS A 124 9.76 6.81 -7.46
N ALA A 125 9.16 5.71 -6.96
CA ALA A 125 8.99 5.51 -5.52
C ALA A 125 10.33 5.77 -4.80
N PRO A 126 10.48 6.88 -4.06
CA PRO A 126 11.75 7.17 -3.40
C PRO A 126 12.00 6.25 -2.20
N TYR A 127 10.94 5.67 -1.64
CA TYR A 127 11.01 4.87 -0.43
C TYR A 127 10.48 3.46 -0.65
N LEU A 128 11.21 2.47 -0.15
CA LEU A 128 10.76 1.09 0.04
C LEU A 128 10.59 0.85 1.53
N VAL A 129 9.42 0.45 1.96
CA VAL A 129 9.08 0.32 3.38
C VAL A 129 8.82 -1.12 3.73
N GLN A 130 9.53 -1.62 4.72
CA GLN A 130 9.32 -2.92 5.35
C GLN A 130 8.80 -2.72 6.77
N VAL A 131 7.73 -3.42 7.10
CA VAL A 131 7.11 -3.34 8.43
C VAL A 131 7.64 -4.47 9.32
N TYR A 132 8.25 -4.09 10.43
CA TYR A 132 8.78 -5.03 11.42
C TYR A 132 7.93 -5.06 12.67
N ASN A 133 7.82 -6.22 13.27
CA ASN A 133 7.35 -6.34 14.63
C ASN A 133 8.50 -5.95 15.56
N GLY A 134 8.29 -5.01 16.48
CA GLY A 134 9.36 -4.48 17.32
C GLY A 134 10.10 -5.51 18.20
N ASN A 135 9.58 -6.74 18.29
CA ASN A 135 10.19 -7.85 19.00
C ASN A 135 10.87 -8.87 18.06
N ASP A 136 10.71 -8.73 16.75
CA ASP A 136 11.32 -9.65 15.79
C ASP A 136 12.79 -9.27 15.59
N PRO A 137 13.71 -10.23 15.55
CA PRO A 137 15.10 -9.96 15.23
C PRO A 137 15.20 -9.53 13.76
N ILE A 138 15.98 -8.48 13.52
CA ILE A 138 16.37 -8.11 12.16
C ILE A 138 17.59 -8.96 11.81
N SER A 139 17.46 -9.81 10.80
CA SER A 139 18.59 -10.65 10.38
C SER A 139 19.62 -9.82 9.59
N SER A 140 20.88 -10.25 9.61
CA SER A 140 21.93 -9.67 8.76
C SER A 140 21.57 -9.76 7.27
N THR A 141 20.86 -10.81 6.87
CA THR A 141 20.36 -10.99 5.50
C THR A 141 19.36 -9.91 5.12
N ASP A 142 18.44 -9.55 6.03
CA ASP A 142 17.47 -8.49 5.80
C ASP A 142 18.15 -7.13 5.62
N VAL A 143 19.16 -6.82 6.43
CA VAL A 143 19.95 -5.60 6.32
C VAL A 143 20.71 -5.53 4.99
N VAL A 144 21.35 -6.62 4.58
CA VAL A 144 22.07 -6.70 3.31
C VAL A 144 21.11 -6.58 2.12
N LEU A 145 19.95 -7.26 2.18
CA LEU A 145 18.92 -7.17 1.14
C LEU A 145 18.40 -5.73 1.02
N ALA A 146 18.13 -5.09 2.14
CA ALA A 146 17.70 -3.70 2.21
C ALA A 146 18.73 -2.76 1.56
N GLY A 147 20.01 -2.91 1.91
CA GLY A 147 21.09 -2.12 1.33
C GLY A 147 21.26 -2.34 -0.18
N ARG A 148 21.17 -3.60 -0.64
CA ARG A 148 21.22 -3.93 -2.08
C ARG A 148 20.04 -3.33 -2.85
N LEU A 149 18.82 -3.43 -2.33
CA LEU A 149 17.64 -2.84 -2.96
C LEU A 149 17.77 -1.31 -3.03
N ALA A 150 18.19 -0.68 -1.94
CA ALA A 150 18.40 0.77 -1.90
C ALA A 150 19.44 1.21 -2.93
N SER A 151 20.59 0.54 -3.01
CA SER A 151 21.66 0.93 -3.93
C SER A 151 21.37 0.60 -5.40
N SER A 152 20.80 -0.58 -5.70
CA SER A 152 20.55 -1.01 -7.08
C SER A 152 19.46 -0.21 -7.77
N VAL A 153 18.46 0.28 -7.03
CA VAL A 153 17.32 1.02 -7.58
C VAL A 153 17.31 2.50 -7.18
N LYS A 154 18.36 3.00 -6.53
CA LYS A 154 18.47 4.37 -6.03
C LYS A 154 17.27 4.79 -5.17
N LYS A 155 16.87 3.93 -4.24
CA LYS A 155 15.74 4.14 -3.33
C LYS A 155 16.21 4.06 -1.90
N GLN A 156 15.58 4.84 -1.02
CA GLN A 156 15.83 4.73 0.41
C GLN A 156 14.99 3.58 0.99
N PHE A 157 15.62 2.70 1.74
CA PHE A 157 14.94 1.63 2.45
C PHE A 157 14.59 2.06 3.86
N ILE A 158 13.33 1.90 4.22
CA ILE A 158 12.80 2.32 5.52
C ILE A 158 12.28 1.09 6.27
N LEU A 159 12.76 0.90 7.49
CA LEU A 159 12.17 0.00 8.46
C LEU A 159 11.12 0.76 9.23
N ALA A 160 9.86 0.31 9.16
CA ALA A 160 8.77 0.85 9.95
C ALA A 160 8.50 -0.10 11.13
N ILE A 161 8.65 0.40 12.35
CA ILE A 161 8.55 -0.37 13.60
C ILE A 161 7.39 0.18 14.43
N PRO A 162 6.18 -0.37 14.29
CA PRO A 162 5.04 0.04 15.11
C PRO A 162 5.27 -0.30 16.58
N LYS A 163 5.14 0.70 17.46
CA LYS A 163 5.18 0.60 18.92
C LYS A 163 3.78 0.86 19.47
N GLY A 164 3.09 -0.21 19.84
CA GLY A 164 1.70 -0.10 20.29
C GLY A 164 0.70 0.24 19.18
N LYS A 165 -0.32 1.06 19.49
CA LYS A 165 -1.45 1.31 18.58
C LYS A 165 -1.35 2.58 17.76
N THR A 166 -0.45 3.52 18.11
CA THR A 166 -0.45 4.86 17.52
C THR A 166 0.92 5.39 17.17
N HIS A 167 1.98 4.79 17.71
CA HIS A 167 3.35 5.25 17.51
C HIS A 167 4.08 4.33 16.53
N ILE A 168 4.82 4.92 15.59
CA ILE A 168 5.66 4.21 14.63
C ILE A 168 7.05 4.86 14.65
N GLU A 169 8.06 4.06 14.86
CA GLU A 169 9.45 4.47 14.64
C GLU A 169 9.84 4.13 13.21
N TYR A 170 10.54 5.05 12.55
CA TYR A 170 11.05 4.86 11.20
C TYR A 170 12.57 4.95 11.23
N LEU A 171 13.23 3.91 10.72
CA LEU A 171 14.67 3.87 10.53
C LEU A 171 14.96 3.83 9.04
N ALA A 172 15.63 4.86 8.53
CA ALA A 172 16.11 4.89 7.16
C ALA A 172 17.52 4.27 7.10
N LEU A 173 17.73 3.35 6.15
CA LEU A 173 19.01 2.72 5.91
C LEU A 173 19.63 3.31 4.65
N ASP A 174 20.78 3.94 4.82
CA ASP A 174 21.59 4.45 3.73
C ASP A 174 22.88 3.62 3.58
N TRP A 175 23.27 3.40 2.34
CA TRP A 175 24.52 2.70 2.06
C TRP A 175 25.70 3.68 2.12
N TRP A 176 26.48 3.60 3.19
CA TRP A 176 27.67 4.40 3.30
C TRP A 176 28.80 3.87 2.38
N LYS A 177 29.33 4.73 1.54
CA LYS A 177 30.51 4.46 0.72
C LYS A 177 31.66 5.32 1.26
N PRO A 178 32.74 4.70 1.77
CA PRO A 178 33.93 5.47 2.08
C PRO A 178 34.52 6.07 0.82
N ASN A 179 34.98 7.30 0.89
CA ASN A 179 35.74 7.96 -0.17
C ASN A 179 37.13 7.32 -0.28
#